data_a8fb2c3aeb85a5b3067bd9444d99e3d0
#
_entry.id   a8fb2c3aeb85a5b3067bd9444d99e3d0
#
_cell.length_a   1.000
_cell.length_b   1.000
_cell.length_c   1.000
_cell.angle_alpha   90.00
_cell.angle_beta   90.00
_cell.angle_gamma   90.00
#
_symmetry.space_group_name_H-M   'P 1'
#
loop_
_entity.id
_entity.type
_entity.pdbx_description
1 polymer ?
#
loop_
_entity_poly.entity_id
_entity_poly.type
_entity_poly.pdbx_seq_one_letter_code
_entity_poly.pdbx_strand_id
1 'polypeptide(L)' 'MLWLSACAMGGSDAKPSTCPPVVEYSRTEQARVTEELAALPEGALIIGWLADYAVLRDQARTCAQ' A
#
# COMPACT_ATOMS: atom_id res chain seq x y z
N MET A 1 26.85 0.74 -25.44
CA MET A 1 26.69 -0.46 -24.63
C MET A 1 26.99 -0.26 -23.19
N LEU A 2 27.87 0.64 -22.90
CA LEU A 2 28.25 0.83 -21.51
C LEU A 2 27.15 1.43 -20.68
N TRP A 3 26.29 2.15 -21.30
CA TRP A 3 25.20 2.79 -20.56
C TRP A 3 24.24 1.78 -19.97
N LEU A 4 24.19 0.58 -20.52
CA LEU A 4 23.33 -0.43 -19.94
C LEU A 4 23.73 -0.78 -18.52
N SER A 5 25.02 -0.81 -18.29
CA SER A 5 25.50 -1.09 -16.94
C SER A 5 25.10 0.01 -15.99
N ALA A 6 25.16 1.24 -16.45
CA ALA A 6 24.78 2.34 -15.58
C ALA A 6 23.34 2.24 -15.17
N CYS A 7 22.49 1.84 -16.09
CA CYS A 7 21.09 1.71 -15.73
C CYS A 7 20.86 0.63 -14.69
N ALA A 8 21.57 -0.48 -14.85
CA ALA A 8 21.45 -1.56 -13.90
C ALA A 8 21.89 -1.13 -12.52
N MET A 9 22.93 -0.34 -12.47
CA MET A 9 23.39 0.13 -11.19
C MET A 9 22.41 1.06 -10.54
N GLY A 10 21.79 1.91 -11.32
CA GLY A 10 20.80 2.78 -10.76
C GLY A 10 19.65 2.02 -10.14
N GLY A 11 19.23 0.95 -10.82
CA GLY A 11 18.17 0.15 -10.28
C GLY A 11 18.54 -0.54 -8.99
N SER A 12 19.76 -1.02 -8.91
CA SER A 12 20.17 -1.75 -7.72
C SER A 12 20.37 -0.85 -6.53
N ASP A 13 20.52 0.43 -6.77
CA ASP A 13 20.69 1.36 -5.67
C ASP A 13 19.42 1.61 -4.90
N ALA A 14 18.30 1.26 -5.45
CA ALA A 14 17.06 1.42 -4.74
C ALA A 14 17.12 0.59 -3.47
N LYS A 15 17.08 1.25 -2.36
CA LYS A 15 17.31 0.57 -1.10
C LYS A 15 16.03 0.07 -0.50
N PRO A 16 15.97 -1.20 -0.23
CA PRO A 16 14.80 -1.78 0.40
C PRO A 16 14.69 -1.46 1.87
N SER A 17 15.69 -0.83 2.43
CA SER A 17 15.64 -0.56 3.85
C SER A 17 14.56 0.46 4.20
N THR A 18 14.04 1.16 3.21
CA THR A 18 13.06 2.19 3.48
C THR A 18 11.68 1.72 3.05
N CYS A 19 11.16 0.76 3.72
CA CYS A 19 9.80 0.35 3.46
C CYS A 19 8.83 1.25 4.20
N PRO A 20 7.70 1.59 3.58
CA PRO A 20 6.70 2.39 4.29
C PRO A 20 6.17 1.62 5.50
N PRO A 21 5.86 2.30 6.57
CA PRO A 21 5.28 1.62 7.72
C PRO A 21 3.86 1.17 7.43
N VAL A 22 3.48 0.08 8.04
CA VAL A 22 2.12 -0.43 7.94
C VAL A 22 1.48 -0.32 9.29
N VAL A 23 0.38 0.45 9.38
CA VAL A 23 -0.37 0.58 10.60
C VAL A 23 -1.28 -0.63 10.74
N GLU A 24 -1.20 -1.28 11.89
CA GLU A 24 -2.05 -2.43 12.15
C GLU A 24 -3.27 -2.01 12.93
N TYR A 25 -4.41 -2.48 12.50
CA TYR A 25 -5.68 -2.15 13.13
C TYR A 25 -6.26 -3.40 13.76
N SER A 26 -6.92 -3.23 14.89
CA SER A 26 -7.54 -4.36 15.58
C SER A 26 -8.71 -4.89 14.76
N ARG A 27 -9.09 -6.13 15.05
CA ARG A 27 -10.25 -6.70 14.38
C ARG A 27 -11.52 -5.93 14.68
N THR A 28 -11.66 -5.47 15.91
CA THR A 28 -12.82 -4.68 16.29
C THR A 28 -12.90 -3.40 15.49
N GLU A 29 -11.77 -2.74 15.33
CA GLU A 29 -11.72 -1.51 14.56
C GLU A 29 -12.04 -1.77 13.10
N GLN A 30 -11.50 -2.85 12.55
CA GLN A 30 -11.79 -3.19 11.16
C GLN A 30 -13.26 -3.50 10.95
N ALA A 31 -13.88 -4.18 11.91
CA ALA A 31 -15.30 -4.48 11.82
C ALA A 31 -16.13 -3.21 11.81
N ARG A 32 -15.74 -2.24 12.63
CA ARG A 32 -16.45 -0.96 12.65
C ARG A 32 -16.32 -0.22 11.34
N VAL A 33 -15.14 -0.23 10.75
CA VAL A 33 -14.95 0.41 9.47
C VAL A 33 -15.80 -0.26 8.40
N THR A 34 -15.89 -1.58 8.45
CA THR A 34 -16.74 -2.30 7.50
C THR A 34 -18.19 -1.85 7.61
N GLU A 35 -18.68 -1.67 8.84
CA GLU A 35 -20.02 -1.20 9.04
C GLU A 35 -20.22 0.22 8.52
N GLU A 36 -19.23 1.06 8.75
CA GLU A 36 -19.30 2.43 8.27
C GLU A 36 -19.31 2.48 6.75
N LEU A 37 -18.52 1.63 6.13
CA LEU A 37 -18.50 1.58 4.67
C LEU A 37 -19.84 1.12 4.11
N ALA A 38 -20.46 0.16 4.78
CA ALA A 38 -21.74 -0.34 4.31
C ALA A 38 -22.84 0.71 4.39
N ALA A 39 -22.66 1.71 5.24
CA ALA A 39 -23.64 2.77 5.38
C ALA A 39 -23.44 3.91 4.38
N LEU A 40 -22.36 3.88 3.61
CA LEU A 40 -22.10 4.93 2.64
C LEU A 40 -23.02 4.79 1.43
N PRO A 41 -23.31 5.90 0.75
CA PRO A 41 -24.10 5.82 -0.48
C PRO A 41 -23.35 5.03 -1.54
N GLU A 42 -24.11 4.42 -2.42
CA GLU A 42 -23.51 3.75 -3.56
C GLU A 42 -22.72 4.74 -4.39
N GLY A 43 -21.56 4.32 -4.84
CA GLY A 43 -20.71 5.18 -5.64
C GLY A 43 -19.92 6.20 -4.85
N ALA A 44 -19.87 6.08 -3.53
CA ALA A 44 -19.07 6.99 -2.74
C ALA A 44 -17.60 6.85 -3.15
N LEU A 45 -16.97 7.97 -3.46
CA LEU A 45 -15.58 7.97 -3.95
C LEU A 45 -14.62 7.41 -2.93
N ILE A 46 -14.90 7.59 -1.66
CA ILE A 46 -13.98 7.13 -0.62
C ILE A 46 -13.78 5.61 -0.68
N ILE A 47 -14.77 4.88 -1.16
CA ILE A 47 -14.64 3.44 -1.28
C ILE A 47 -13.51 3.07 -2.23
N GLY A 48 -13.43 3.77 -3.37
CA GLY A 48 -12.35 3.54 -4.32
C GLY A 48 -11.00 3.92 -3.75
N TRP A 49 -10.96 5.02 -3.01
CA TRP A 49 -9.70 5.44 -2.41
C TRP A 49 -9.22 4.43 -1.36
N LEU A 50 -10.16 3.83 -0.63
CA LEU A 50 -9.79 2.82 0.34
C LEU A 50 -9.28 1.54 -0.33
N ALA A 51 -9.83 1.21 -1.48
CA ALA A 51 -9.30 0.09 -2.24
C ALA A 51 -7.86 0.35 -2.66
N ASP A 52 -7.57 1.56 -3.10
CA ASP A 52 -6.20 1.92 -3.45
C ASP A 52 -5.30 1.86 -2.23
N TYR A 53 -5.80 2.32 -1.09
CA TYR A 53 -5.03 2.27 0.13
C TYR A 53 -4.70 0.82 0.52
N ALA A 54 -5.64 -0.09 0.32
CA ALA A 54 -5.40 -1.49 0.61
C ALA A 54 -4.26 -2.06 -0.24
N VAL A 55 -4.19 -1.63 -1.50
CA VAL A 55 -3.10 -2.05 -2.36
C VAL A 55 -1.77 -1.53 -1.84
N LEU A 56 -1.73 -0.27 -1.43
CA LEU A 56 -0.51 0.31 -0.88
C LEU A 56 -0.07 -0.42 0.38
N ARG A 57 -1.01 -0.77 1.23
CA ARG A 57 -0.69 -1.52 2.44
C ARG A 57 -0.08 -2.87 2.11
N ASP A 58 -0.65 -3.52 1.11
CA ASP A 58 -0.14 -4.83 0.71
C ASP A 58 1.28 -4.72 0.17
N GLN A 59 1.53 -3.70 -0.63
CA GLN A 59 2.87 -3.46 -1.14
C GLN A 59 3.86 -3.17 -0.01
N ALA A 60 3.44 -2.42 0.98
CA ALA A 60 4.31 -2.12 2.11
C ALA A 60 4.64 -3.38 2.89
N ARG A 61 3.67 -4.25 3.06
CA ARG A 61 3.94 -5.52 3.75
C ARG A 61 4.91 -6.40 2.96
N THR A 62 4.73 -6.44 1.66
CA THR A 62 5.62 -7.22 0.81
C THR A 62 7.02 -6.66 0.85
N CYS A 63 7.14 -5.34 0.87
CA CYS A 63 8.44 -4.70 0.97
C CYS A 63 9.16 -5.10 2.24
N ALA A 64 8.44 -5.20 3.34
CA ALA A 64 9.03 -5.46 4.64
C ALA A 64 9.41 -6.93 4.83
N GLN A 65 8.95 -7.82 3.98
CA GLN A 65 9.33 -9.24 4.08
C GLN A 65 10.73 -9.50 3.52
#